data_9731a5e9f72f3c365b1ced8755547398
#
_entry.id   9731a5e9f72f3c365b1ced8755547398
#
_cell.length_a   1.000
_cell.length_b   1.000
_cell.length_c   1.000
_cell.angle_alpha   90.00
_cell.angle_beta   90.00
_cell.angle_gamma   90.00
#
_symmetry.space_group_name_H-M   'P 1'
#
loop_
_entity.id
_entity.type
_entity.pdbx_description
1 polymer ?
#
loop_
_entity_poly.entity_id
_entity_poly.type
_entity_poly.pdbx_seq_one_letter_code
_entity_poly.pdbx_strand_id
1 'polypeptide(L)'
;MSIRLGLVVGLLVAIAVTYLASINPGRTHLALGGDWALDVPLMALVVGAVGVGAALALVLGWLRDLVRGRAEVPRAPAAPITARPPAESVHPAAPAPARAGPDALIDKRRWAEALVIQAQVVAAAPREERPAEEALLAALHYELGRERFDRGELAGAIGAFKDALRVQPDFVPAALLLGEAHLKAGEPRDALRVWERAAEAAPSALPLLARIEERHREEGRPTRMISLYRTALDRHPDNLALAFGLGRVYFELAMLDEADEQFQKMEVRAPDMPLIHAYLGAILERRGQYRDAMEEYRRALRLSESVQWPHHCAACGALHPRWVDRCPSCRRWNTSRP
;
A
#
# COMPACT_ATOMS: atom_id res chain seq x y z
N MET A 1 -4.16 -10.20 -17.59
CA MET A 1 -5.47 -10.13 -18.33
C MET A 1 -5.34 -11.01 -19.55
N SER A 2 -6.08 -12.12 -19.62
CA SER A 2 -5.87 -13.15 -20.65
C SER A 2 -6.23 -12.61 -22.06
N ILE A 3 -5.46 -13.01 -23.07
CA ILE A 3 -5.67 -12.67 -24.49
C ILE A 3 -7.13 -12.92 -24.91
N ARG A 4 -7.79 -13.92 -24.33
CA ARG A 4 -9.21 -14.25 -24.56
C ARG A 4 -10.17 -13.15 -24.11
N LEU A 5 -9.91 -12.48 -22.98
CA LEU A 5 -10.73 -11.37 -22.51
C LEU A 5 -10.60 -10.14 -23.43
N GLY A 6 -9.39 -9.86 -23.91
CA GLY A 6 -9.15 -8.78 -24.88
C GLY A 6 -9.89 -9.00 -26.21
N LEU A 7 -9.94 -10.24 -26.71
CA LEU A 7 -10.68 -10.58 -27.92
C LEU A 7 -12.20 -10.44 -27.76
N VAL A 8 -12.75 -10.86 -26.61
CA VAL A 8 -14.19 -10.72 -26.32
C VAL A 8 -14.59 -9.25 -26.22
N VAL A 9 -13.80 -8.44 -25.51
CA VAL A 9 -14.04 -6.99 -25.38
C VAL A 9 -13.94 -6.32 -26.75
N GLY A 10 -12.92 -6.66 -27.56
CA GLY A 10 -12.77 -6.13 -28.92
C GLY A 10 -13.96 -6.46 -29.82
N LEU A 11 -14.49 -7.70 -29.74
CA LEU A 11 -15.68 -8.10 -30.51
C LEU A 11 -16.93 -7.33 -30.07
N LEU A 12 -17.14 -7.16 -28.75
CA LEU A 12 -18.28 -6.40 -28.23
C LEU A 12 -18.23 -4.93 -28.65
N VAL A 13 -17.05 -4.32 -28.63
CA VAL A 13 -16.85 -2.95 -29.10
C VAL A 13 -17.15 -2.84 -30.60
N ALA A 14 -16.68 -3.79 -31.42
CA ALA A 14 -16.95 -3.81 -32.86
C ALA A 14 -18.45 -3.92 -33.17
N ILE A 15 -19.18 -4.78 -32.46
CA ILE A 15 -20.63 -4.91 -32.58
C ILE A 15 -21.35 -3.61 -32.19
N ALA A 16 -20.99 -3.01 -31.06
CA ALA A 16 -21.57 -1.75 -30.60
C ALA A 16 -21.34 -0.61 -31.60
N VAL A 17 -20.12 -0.50 -32.13
CA VAL A 17 -19.76 0.52 -33.12
C VAL A 17 -20.54 0.30 -34.43
N THR A 18 -20.68 -0.94 -34.91
CA THR A 18 -21.45 -1.26 -36.11
C THR A 18 -22.93 -0.92 -35.93
N TYR A 19 -23.50 -1.22 -34.77
CA TYR A 19 -24.88 -0.88 -34.44
C TYR A 19 -25.08 0.65 -34.39
N LEU A 20 -24.22 1.40 -33.71
CA LEU A 20 -24.27 2.85 -33.69
C LEU A 20 -24.09 3.49 -35.06
N ALA A 21 -23.26 2.90 -35.92
CA ALA A 21 -23.11 3.35 -37.32
C ALA A 21 -24.40 3.17 -38.14
N SER A 22 -25.15 2.08 -37.90
CA SER A 22 -26.38 1.78 -38.62
C SER A 22 -27.55 2.74 -38.31
N ILE A 23 -27.58 3.27 -37.06
CA ILE A 23 -28.65 4.18 -36.61
C ILE A 23 -28.29 5.66 -36.76
N ASN A 24 -27.05 6.01 -37.15
CA ASN A 24 -26.58 7.38 -37.27
C ASN A 24 -25.88 7.67 -38.61
N PRO A 25 -26.61 7.84 -39.71
CA PRO A 25 -26.05 8.01 -41.06
C PRO A 25 -25.48 9.43 -41.34
N GLY A 26 -25.33 10.29 -40.32
CA GLY A 26 -24.80 11.64 -40.48
C GLY A 26 -23.42 11.69 -41.13
N ARG A 27 -23.24 12.60 -42.11
CA ARG A 27 -21.94 12.87 -42.75
C ARG A 27 -21.38 14.20 -42.25
N THR A 28 -20.07 14.27 -42.12
CA THR A 28 -19.35 15.48 -41.74
C THR A 28 -18.30 15.84 -42.79
N HIS A 29 -18.18 17.13 -43.08
CA HIS A 29 -17.15 17.68 -43.96
C HIS A 29 -15.87 17.92 -43.19
N LEU A 30 -14.80 17.24 -43.53
CA LEU A 30 -13.46 17.45 -42.99
C LEU A 30 -12.65 18.27 -44.00
N ALA A 31 -12.28 19.49 -43.60
CA ALA A 31 -11.33 20.31 -44.34
C ALA A 31 -9.90 19.90 -43.93
N LEU A 32 -9.13 19.40 -44.90
CA LEU A 32 -7.75 18.92 -44.68
C LEU A 32 -6.68 19.99 -44.97
N GLY A 33 -7.08 21.23 -45.21
CA GLY A 33 -6.21 22.35 -45.58
C GLY A 33 -6.12 22.53 -47.11
N GLY A 34 -6.13 23.80 -47.57
CA GLY A 34 -6.28 24.13 -48.99
C GLY A 34 -7.68 23.77 -49.53
N ASP A 35 -7.80 23.42 -50.82
CA ASP A 35 -9.08 23.11 -51.47
C ASP A 35 -9.50 21.65 -51.27
N TRP A 36 -8.92 20.91 -50.34
CA TRP A 36 -9.21 19.51 -50.11
C TRP A 36 -10.24 19.36 -48.98
N ALA A 37 -11.44 18.88 -49.35
CA ALA A 37 -12.48 18.50 -48.40
C ALA A 37 -12.89 17.05 -48.65
N LEU A 38 -13.07 16.29 -47.55
CA LEU A 38 -13.49 14.89 -47.60
C LEU A 38 -14.81 14.72 -46.84
N ASP A 39 -15.82 14.17 -47.51
CA ASP A 39 -17.10 13.83 -46.89
C ASP A 39 -17.02 12.41 -46.32
N VAL A 40 -16.92 12.32 -45.00
CA VAL A 40 -16.86 11.05 -44.32
C VAL A 40 -18.05 10.85 -43.37
N PRO A 41 -18.58 9.63 -43.26
CA PRO A 41 -19.60 9.34 -42.25
C PRO A 41 -19.02 9.62 -40.86
N LEU A 42 -19.76 10.29 -39.99
CA LEU A 42 -19.33 10.63 -38.64
C LEU A 42 -18.76 9.41 -37.89
N MET A 43 -19.36 8.24 -38.11
CA MET A 43 -18.94 6.99 -37.50
C MET A 43 -17.59 6.48 -38.02
N ALA A 44 -17.21 6.76 -39.24
CA ALA A 44 -15.90 6.39 -39.79
C ALA A 44 -14.78 7.15 -39.05
N LEU A 45 -15.04 8.39 -38.65
CA LEU A 45 -14.14 9.18 -37.81
C LEU A 45 -14.00 8.61 -36.41
N VAL A 46 -15.11 8.21 -35.79
CA VAL A 46 -15.11 7.61 -34.44
C VAL A 46 -14.35 6.27 -34.46
N VAL A 47 -14.62 5.40 -35.46
CA VAL A 47 -13.92 4.11 -35.60
C VAL A 47 -12.42 4.32 -35.85
N GLY A 48 -12.07 5.29 -36.71
CA GLY A 48 -10.69 5.66 -36.99
C GLY A 48 -9.96 6.15 -35.73
N ALA A 49 -10.59 7.04 -34.94
CA ALA A 49 -10.03 7.56 -33.71
C ALA A 49 -9.81 6.45 -32.65
N VAL A 50 -10.78 5.54 -32.49
CA VAL A 50 -10.65 4.38 -31.57
C VAL A 50 -9.56 3.42 -32.05
N GLY A 51 -9.46 3.16 -33.36
CA GLY A 51 -8.41 2.32 -33.95
C GLY A 51 -7.01 2.89 -33.73
N VAL A 52 -6.83 4.20 -33.96
CA VAL A 52 -5.56 4.90 -33.72
C VAL A 52 -5.22 4.89 -32.23
N GLY A 53 -6.18 5.13 -31.34
CA GLY A 53 -5.98 5.08 -29.89
C GLY A 53 -5.55 3.69 -29.40
N ALA A 54 -6.16 2.63 -29.91
CA ALA A 54 -5.80 1.25 -29.58
C ALA A 54 -4.39 0.89 -30.08
N ALA A 55 -4.04 1.28 -31.32
CA ALA A 55 -2.71 1.06 -31.88
C ALA A 55 -1.62 1.82 -31.06
N LEU A 56 -1.90 3.06 -30.68
CA LEU A 56 -1.00 3.86 -29.84
C LEU A 56 -0.78 3.24 -28.47
N ALA A 57 -1.85 2.71 -27.85
CA ALA A 57 -1.77 2.02 -26.56
C ALA A 57 -0.92 0.73 -26.63
N LEU A 58 -1.03 -0.03 -27.72
CA LEU A 58 -0.20 -1.21 -27.96
C LEU A 58 1.27 -0.86 -28.18
N VAL A 59 1.56 0.18 -28.94
CA VAL A 59 2.94 0.68 -29.17
C VAL A 59 3.55 1.19 -27.87
N LEU A 60 2.81 1.96 -27.10
CA LEU A 60 3.29 2.45 -25.79
C LEU A 60 3.48 1.30 -24.78
N GLY A 61 2.61 0.29 -24.79
CA GLY A 61 2.76 -0.94 -24.01
C GLY A 61 4.04 -1.67 -24.37
N TRP A 62 4.31 -1.86 -25.64
CA TRP A 62 5.52 -2.51 -26.16
C TRP A 62 6.79 -1.71 -25.86
N LEU A 63 6.78 -0.37 -26.03
CA LEU A 63 7.86 0.52 -25.65
C LEU A 63 8.16 0.46 -24.15
N ARG A 64 7.13 0.43 -23.33
CA ARG A 64 7.27 0.30 -21.87
C ARG A 64 7.91 -1.03 -21.46
N ASP A 65 7.58 -2.13 -22.13
CA ASP A 65 8.18 -3.44 -21.88
C ASP A 65 9.64 -3.49 -22.38
N LEU A 66 9.96 -2.81 -23.48
CA LEU A 66 11.31 -2.66 -24.00
C LEU A 66 12.21 -1.84 -23.03
N VAL A 67 11.67 -0.78 -22.45
CA VAL A 67 12.37 0.05 -21.44
C VAL A 67 12.54 -0.70 -20.13
N ARG A 68 11.55 -1.48 -19.70
CA ARG A 68 11.65 -2.33 -18.50
C ARG A 68 12.64 -3.49 -18.65
N GLY A 69 12.77 -4.07 -19.82
CA GLY A 69 13.75 -5.12 -20.11
C GLY A 69 15.21 -4.63 -20.16
N ARG A 70 15.44 -3.31 -20.15
CA ARG A 70 16.80 -2.70 -20.16
C ARG A 70 17.24 -2.14 -18.82
N ALA A 71 16.43 -2.19 -17.77
CA ALA A 71 16.76 -1.68 -16.44
C ALA A 71 17.34 -2.73 -15.49
N GLU A 72 18.21 -3.61 -15.99
CA GLU A 72 19.26 -4.16 -15.13
C GLU A 72 20.44 -3.17 -15.09
N VAL A 73 20.31 -2.16 -14.21
CA VAL A 73 21.42 -1.28 -13.87
C VAL A 73 22.41 -2.07 -13.03
N PRO A 74 23.69 -2.20 -13.48
CA PRO A 74 24.74 -2.76 -12.63
C PRO A 74 24.89 -1.85 -11.41
N ARG A 75 24.76 -2.39 -10.21
CA ARG A 75 25.04 -1.68 -8.96
C ARG A 75 26.47 -1.17 -8.99
N ALA A 76 26.64 0.14 -9.14
CA ALA A 76 27.90 0.78 -8.82
C ALA A 76 28.20 0.58 -7.32
N PRO A 77 29.47 0.31 -6.94
CA PRO A 77 29.85 0.22 -5.53
C PRO A 77 29.68 1.58 -4.86
N ALA A 78 28.94 1.60 -3.75
CA ALA A 78 28.75 2.76 -2.92
C ALA A 78 30.09 3.32 -2.44
N ALA A 79 30.34 4.60 -2.65
CA ALA A 79 31.50 5.28 -2.06
C ALA A 79 31.39 5.25 -0.53
N PRO A 80 32.52 5.12 0.19
CA PRO A 80 32.53 5.00 1.63
C PRO A 80 32.12 6.34 2.26
N ILE A 81 30.99 6.35 2.97
CA ILE A 81 30.60 7.40 3.89
C ILE A 81 31.58 7.33 5.07
N THR A 82 32.35 8.38 5.29
CA THR A 82 33.29 8.51 6.39
C THR A 82 32.58 8.25 7.71
N ALA A 83 33.04 7.20 8.36
CA ALA A 83 32.51 6.70 9.61
C ALA A 83 32.68 7.72 10.73
N ARG A 84 31.59 8.04 11.42
CA ARG A 84 31.57 8.59 12.79
C ARG A 84 32.19 7.54 13.69
N PRO A 85 33.07 7.89 14.67
CA PRO A 85 33.73 6.91 15.51
C PRO A 85 32.68 6.07 16.26
N PRO A 86 32.96 4.78 16.47
CA PRO A 86 32.01 3.86 17.04
C PRO A 86 31.75 4.21 18.50
N ALA A 87 30.45 4.37 18.85
CA ALA A 87 30.02 4.17 20.20
C ALA A 87 30.39 2.74 20.60
N GLU A 88 30.96 2.59 21.79
CA GLU A 88 31.45 1.33 22.35
C GLU A 88 30.50 0.18 22.01
N SER A 89 31.04 -0.79 21.32
CA SER A 89 30.37 -2.06 21.00
C SER A 89 30.02 -2.76 22.31
N VAL A 90 28.73 -2.70 22.67
CA VAL A 90 28.17 -3.73 23.54
C VAL A 90 28.28 -5.02 22.69
N HIS A 91 29.26 -5.83 23.04
CA HIS A 91 29.39 -7.17 22.49
C HIS A 91 28.04 -7.87 22.68
N PRO A 92 27.41 -8.39 21.62
CA PRO A 92 26.32 -9.31 21.81
C PRO A 92 26.89 -10.50 22.61
N ALA A 93 26.24 -10.78 23.74
CA ALA A 93 26.56 -11.96 24.55
C ALA A 93 26.69 -13.17 23.62
N ALA A 94 27.74 -13.96 23.85
CA ALA A 94 28.02 -15.17 23.07
C ALA A 94 26.73 -15.99 22.92
N PRO A 95 26.45 -16.55 21.72
CA PRO A 95 25.25 -17.32 21.52
C PRO A 95 25.24 -18.47 22.53
N ALA A 96 24.17 -18.54 23.32
CA ALA A 96 23.90 -19.68 24.19
C ALA A 96 23.96 -20.98 23.35
N PRO A 97 24.43 -22.10 23.93
CA PRO A 97 24.65 -23.33 23.18
C PRO A 97 23.39 -23.70 22.43
N ALA A 98 23.55 -23.98 21.14
CA ALA A 98 22.47 -24.22 20.19
C ALA A 98 21.49 -25.28 20.73
N ARG A 99 20.41 -24.85 21.34
CA ARG A 99 19.19 -25.66 21.40
C ARG A 99 18.86 -25.95 19.95
N ALA A 100 18.58 -27.18 19.60
CA ALA A 100 18.13 -27.57 18.27
C ALA A 100 16.77 -26.89 18.04
N GLY A 101 16.84 -25.60 17.68
CA GLY A 101 15.68 -24.74 17.43
C GLY A 101 15.11 -24.98 16.04
N PRO A 102 14.02 -24.33 15.69
CA PRO A 102 13.38 -24.48 14.39
C PRO A 102 14.21 -23.91 13.23
N ASP A 103 15.38 -23.28 13.48
CA ASP A 103 16.13 -22.48 12.51
C ASP A 103 16.48 -23.26 11.23
N ALA A 104 16.97 -24.49 11.34
CA ALA A 104 17.29 -25.32 10.18
C ALA A 104 16.06 -25.70 9.35
N LEU A 105 14.87 -25.74 9.94
CA LEU A 105 13.60 -25.98 9.26
C LEU A 105 13.07 -24.69 8.63
N ILE A 106 13.26 -23.56 9.28
CA ILE A 106 12.94 -22.21 8.78
C ILE A 106 13.73 -21.93 7.50
N ASP A 107 15.03 -22.22 7.48
CA ASP A 107 15.91 -22.05 6.32
C ASP A 107 15.45 -22.91 5.13
N LYS A 108 14.91 -24.10 5.41
CA LYS A 108 14.35 -25.02 4.41
C LYS A 108 12.88 -24.79 4.10
N ARG A 109 12.24 -23.75 4.68
CA ARG A 109 10.81 -23.43 4.56
C ARG A 109 9.87 -24.57 4.96
N ARG A 110 10.30 -25.44 5.88
CA ARG A 110 9.48 -26.54 6.42
C ARG A 110 8.63 -26.01 7.59
N TRP A 111 7.70 -25.06 7.29
CA TRP A 111 6.98 -24.30 8.30
C TRP A 111 6.16 -25.14 9.26
N ALA A 112 5.47 -26.17 8.75
CA ALA A 112 4.64 -27.06 9.58
C ALA A 112 5.46 -27.80 10.63
N GLU A 113 6.67 -28.24 10.29
CA GLU A 113 7.56 -28.94 11.21
C GLU A 113 8.23 -27.96 12.18
N ALA A 114 8.63 -26.78 11.70
CA ALA A 114 9.14 -25.72 12.55
C ALA A 114 8.13 -25.29 13.61
N LEU A 115 6.84 -25.23 13.27
CA LEU A 115 5.76 -24.93 14.20
C LEU A 115 5.67 -25.93 15.35
N VAL A 116 5.80 -27.22 15.09
CA VAL A 116 5.75 -28.26 16.13
C VAL A 116 6.90 -28.08 17.15
N ILE A 117 8.11 -27.82 16.66
CA ILE A 117 9.25 -27.57 17.53
C ILE A 117 9.09 -26.26 18.29
N GLN A 118 8.68 -25.18 17.61
CA GLN A 118 8.52 -23.88 18.26
C GLN A 118 7.43 -23.88 19.34
N ALA A 119 6.32 -24.60 19.13
CA ALA A 119 5.30 -24.75 20.15
C ALA A 119 5.83 -25.42 21.43
N GLN A 120 6.74 -26.41 21.28
CA GLN A 120 7.40 -27.04 22.45
C GLN A 120 8.37 -26.07 23.13
N VAL A 121 9.11 -25.24 22.35
CA VAL A 121 9.99 -24.20 22.89
C VAL A 121 9.18 -23.19 23.70
N VAL A 122 8.08 -22.69 23.17
CA VAL A 122 7.20 -21.73 23.87
C VAL A 122 6.66 -22.32 25.18
N ALA A 123 6.25 -23.62 25.15
CA ALA A 123 5.74 -24.30 26.34
C ALA A 123 6.79 -24.46 27.44
N ALA A 124 8.06 -24.63 27.06
CA ALA A 124 9.19 -24.82 27.97
C ALA A 124 9.90 -23.48 28.32
N ALA A 125 9.60 -22.38 27.65
CA ALA A 125 10.28 -21.10 27.79
C ALA A 125 10.01 -20.45 29.16
N PRO A 126 11.04 -19.90 29.82
CA PRO A 126 10.88 -19.04 31.00
C PRO A 126 10.00 -17.83 30.67
N ARG A 127 9.39 -17.24 31.72
CA ARG A 127 8.49 -16.10 31.55
C ARG A 127 9.11 -14.92 30.77
N GLU A 128 10.39 -14.67 30.98
CA GLU A 128 11.12 -13.56 30.36
C GLU A 128 11.39 -13.78 28.86
N GLU A 129 11.64 -15.03 28.44
CA GLU A 129 11.92 -15.39 27.05
C GLU A 129 10.64 -15.68 26.23
N ARG A 130 9.54 -16.03 26.92
CA ARG A 130 8.28 -16.45 26.29
C ARG A 130 7.72 -15.48 25.25
N PRO A 131 7.71 -14.14 25.48
CA PRO A 131 7.20 -13.21 24.46
C PRO A 131 7.99 -13.25 23.15
N ALA A 132 9.31 -13.48 23.20
CA ALA A 132 10.15 -13.61 22.01
C ALA A 132 9.85 -14.91 21.25
N GLU A 133 9.65 -16.00 21.98
CA GLU A 133 9.30 -17.30 21.41
C GLU A 133 7.89 -17.34 20.83
N GLU A 134 6.93 -16.67 21.47
CA GLU A 134 5.57 -16.47 20.97
C GLU A 134 5.58 -15.63 19.68
N ALA A 135 6.40 -14.59 19.59
CA ALA A 135 6.55 -13.79 18.38
C ALA A 135 7.09 -14.62 17.20
N LEU A 136 8.03 -15.54 17.46
CA LEU A 136 8.51 -16.49 16.44
C LEU A 136 7.40 -17.48 16.05
N LEU A 137 6.64 -17.99 17.02
CA LEU A 137 5.52 -18.91 16.76
C LEU A 137 4.46 -18.22 15.87
N ALA A 138 4.11 -16.96 16.16
CA ALA A 138 3.20 -16.18 15.32
C ALA A 138 3.74 -16.00 13.90
N ALA A 139 5.03 -15.69 13.77
CA ALA A 139 5.70 -15.56 12.47
C ALA A 139 5.70 -16.88 11.66
N LEU A 140 5.85 -18.02 12.30
CA LEU A 140 5.80 -19.32 11.63
C LEU A 140 4.37 -19.66 11.15
N HIS A 141 3.36 -19.36 11.96
CA HIS A 141 1.95 -19.46 11.51
C HIS A 141 1.68 -18.57 10.30
N TYR A 142 2.21 -17.35 10.31
CA TYR A 142 2.09 -16.42 9.18
C TYR A 142 2.74 -16.96 7.92
N GLU A 143 3.98 -17.47 8.00
CA GLU A 143 4.68 -18.02 6.84
C GLU A 143 3.99 -19.26 6.26
N LEU A 144 3.46 -20.14 7.11
CA LEU A 144 2.62 -21.27 6.67
C LEU A 144 1.35 -20.79 5.99
N GLY A 145 0.69 -19.77 6.57
CA GLY A 145 -0.50 -19.15 5.99
C GLY A 145 -0.22 -18.52 4.63
N ARG A 146 0.91 -17.83 4.50
CA ARG A 146 1.36 -17.21 3.25
C ARG A 146 1.61 -18.25 2.15
N GLU A 147 2.31 -19.34 2.49
CA GLU A 147 2.56 -20.43 1.55
C GLU A 147 1.24 -21.04 1.03
N ARG A 148 0.28 -21.28 1.92
CA ARG A 148 -1.06 -21.77 1.56
C ARG A 148 -1.84 -20.77 0.71
N PHE A 149 -1.77 -19.49 1.05
CA PHE A 149 -2.40 -18.43 0.31
C PHE A 149 -1.86 -18.31 -1.12
N ASP A 150 -0.55 -18.44 -1.29
CA ASP A 150 0.12 -18.41 -2.60
C ASP A 150 -0.27 -19.63 -3.46
N ARG A 151 -0.57 -20.78 -2.83
CA ARG A 151 -1.12 -21.97 -3.49
C ARG A 151 -2.62 -21.91 -3.77
N GLY A 152 -3.33 -20.88 -3.29
CA GLY A 152 -4.78 -20.77 -3.41
C GLY A 152 -5.58 -21.59 -2.40
N GLU A 153 -4.93 -22.19 -1.40
CA GLU A 153 -5.54 -22.95 -0.31
C GLU A 153 -6.15 -22.03 0.74
N LEU A 154 -7.18 -21.24 0.34
CA LEU A 154 -7.71 -20.14 1.14
C LEU A 154 -8.15 -20.55 2.55
N ALA A 155 -8.86 -21.66 2.70
CA ALA A 155 -9.32 -22.13 4.01
C ALA A 155 -8.15 -22.44 4.96
N GLY A 156 -7.10 -23.09 4.44
CA GLY A 156 -5.90 -23.39 5.21
C GLY A 156 -5.09 -22.15 5.57
N ALA A 157 -5.03 -21.17 4.65
CA ALA A 157 -4.39 -19.89 4.87
C ALA A 157 -5.11 -19.08 5.96
N ILE A 158 -6.44 -18.97 5.88
CA ILE A 158 -7.28 -18.30 6.88
C ILE A 158 -7.06 -18.91 8.27
N GLY A 159 -7.01 -20.26 8.38
CA GLY A 159 -6.72 -20.94 9.62
C GLY A 159 -5.37 -20.52 10.21
N ALA A 160 -4.32 -20.61 9.41
CA ALA A 160 -2.96 -20.29 9.84
C ALA A 160 -2.80 -18.80 10.24
N PHE A 161 -3.38 -17.87 9.49
CA PHE A 161 -3.35 -16.44 9.86
C PHE A 161 -4.13 -16.14 11.15
N LYS A 162 -5.26 -16.82 11.38
CA LYS A 162 -5.99 -16.73 12.65
C LYS A 162 -5.16 -17.26 13.83
N ASP A 163 -4.41 -18.33 13.62
CA ASP A 163 -3.52 -18.87 14.65
C ASP A 163 -2.37 -17.89 14.95
N ALA A 164 -1.78 -17.24 13.94
CA ALA A 164 -0.81 -16.17 14.14
C ALA A 164 -1.35 -15.01 14.99
N LEU A 165 -2.57 -14.54 14.68
CA LEU A 165 -3.23 -13.45 15.43
C LEU A 165 -3.72 -13.87 16.82
N ARG A 166 -3.93 -15.17 17.08
CA ARG A 166 -4.24 -15.68 18.41
C ARG A 166 -3.01 -15.61 19.32
N VAL A 167 -1.84 -15.91 18.77
CA VAL A 167 -0.57 -15.81 19.50
C VAL A 167 -0.18 -14.35 19.68
N GLN A 168 -0.27 -13.56 18.62
CA GLN A 168 0.11 -12.14 18.63
C GLN A 168 -0.97 -11.30 17.95
N PRO A 169 -1.90 -10.67 18.72
CA PRO A 169 -3.02 -9.90 18.17
C PRO A 169 -2.63 -8.68 17.33
N ASP A 170 -1.49 -8.08 17.58
CA ASP A 170 -0.93 -6.93 16.86
C ASP A 170 -0.03 -7.33 15.68
N PHE A 171 -0.08 -8.59 15.23
CA PHE A 171 0.73 -9.07 14.10
C PHE A 171 0.15 -8.59 12.77
N VAL A 172 0.48 -7.34 12.39
CA VAL A 172 -0.04 -6.63 11.21
C VAL A 172 0.04 -7.44 9.91
N PRO A 173 1.18 -8.11 9.57
CA PRO A 173 1.27 -8.89 8.33
C PRO A 173 0.21 -10.00 8.22
N ALA A 174 -0.05 -10.71 9.32
CA ALA A 174 -1.07 -11.77 9.33
C ALA A 174 -2.49 -11.20 9.18
N ALA A 175 -2.79 -10.06 9.83
CA ALA A 175 -4.08 -9.39 9.70
C ALA A 175 -4.34 -8.91 8.27
N LEU A 176 -3.33 -8.36 7.60
CA LEU A 176 -3.43 -7.92 6.21
C LEU A 176 -3.77 -9.09 5.29
N LEU A 177 -2.99 -10.18 5.35
CA LEU A 177 -3.23 -11.35 4.48
C LEU A 177 -4.47 -12.13 4.86
N LEU A 178 -4.88 -12.15 6.14
CA LEU A 178 -6.15 -12.74 6.55
C LEU A 178 -7.34 -12.03 5.90
N GLY A 179 -7.33 -10.68 5.90
CA GLY A 179 -8.35 -9.91 5.22
C GLY A 179 -8.35 -10.14 3.71
N GLU A 180 -7.17 -10.16 3.08
CA GLU A 180 -7.04 -10.50 1.65
C GLU A 180 -7.54 -11.91 1.33
N ALA A 181 -7.30 -12.89 2.20
CA ALA A 181 -7.81 -14.25 2.05
C ALA A 181 -9.35 -14.29 2.11
N HIS A 182 -9.96 -13.52 3.04
CA HIS A 182 -11.41 -13.36 3.10
C HIS A 182 -11.96 -12.66 1.84
N LEU A 183 -11.29 -11.62 1.30
CA LEU A 183 -11.70 -11.00 0.04
C LEU A 183 -11.68 -11.99 -1.13
N LYS A 184 -10.61 -12.79 -1.25
CA LYS A 184 -10.51 -13.83 -2.28
C LYS A 184 -11.56 -14.94 -2.12
N ALA A 185 -11.97 -15.21 -0.88
CA ALA A 185 -13.06 -16.14 -0.57
C ALA A 185 -14.46 -15.56 -0.83
N GLY A 186 -14.58 -14.27 -1.21
CA GLY A 186 -15.87 -13.60 -1.42
C GLY A 186 -16.54 -13.13 -0.12
N GLU A 187 -15.76 -12.93 0.94
CA GLU A 187 -16.22 -12.59 2.28
C GLU A 187 -15.74 -11.15 2.70
N PRO A 188 -16.16 -10.07 1.99
CA PRO A 188 -15.63 -8.74 2.22
C PRO A 188 -15.96 -8.15 3.61
N ARG A 189 -17.08 -8.57 4.20
CA ARG A 189 -17.45 -8.14 5.56
C ARG A 189 -16.52 -8.73 6.62
N ASP A 190 -16.06 -9.95 6.42
CA ASP A 190 -15.12 -10.61 7.31
C ASP A 190 -13.73 -10.02 7.18
N ALA A 191 -13.29 -9.67 5.97
CA ALA A 191 -12.06 -8.95 5.72
C ALA A 191 -12.04 -7.61 6.49
N LEU A 192 -13.09 -6.80 6.36
CA LEU A 192 -13.18 -5.51 7.05
C LEU A 192 -13.12 -5.68 8.57
N ARG A 193 -13.87 -6.66 9.12
CA ARG A 193 -13.88 -6.97 10.56
C ARG A 193 -12.50 -7.36 11.10
N VAL A 194 -11.76 -8.13 10.33
CA VAL A 194 -10.39 -8.53 10.68
C VAL A 194 -9.47 -7.32 10.75
N TRP A 195 -9.51 -6.45 9.74
CA TRP A 195 -8.66 -5.26 9.69
C TRP A 195 -9.02 -4.24 10.78
N GLU A 196 -10.31 -3.98 11.02
CA GLU A 196 -10.78 -3.08 12.09
C GLU A 196 -10.29 -3.58 13.45
N ARG A 197 -10.45 -4.86 13.75
CA ARG A 197 -9.96 -5.46 15.00
C ARG A 197 -8.45 -5.39 15.15
N ALA A 198 -7.72 -5.62 14.06
CA ALA A 198 -6.27 -5.51 14.07
C ALA A 198 -5.80 -4.06 14.25
N ALA A 199 -6.54 -3.08 13.71
CA ALA A 199 -6.28 -1.66 13.91
C ALA A 199 -6.53 -1.20 15.35
N GLU A 200 -7.42 -1.86 16.10
CA GLU A 200 -7.56 -1.63 17.55
C GLU A 200 -6.31 -2.06 18.32
N ALA A 201 -5.67 -3.17 17.92
CA ALA A 201 -4.44 -3.68 18.54
C ALA A 201 -3.18 -2.93 18.06
N ALA A 202 -3.17 -2.46 16.82
CA ALA A 202 -2.06 -1.73 16.19
C ALA A 202 -2.55 -0.44 15.50
N PRO A 203 -2.98 0.60 16.24
CA PRO A 203 -3.63 1.80 15.68
C PRO A 203 -2.75 2.62 14.73
N SER A 204 -1.43 2.55 14.89
CA SER A 204 -0.47 3.25 14.03
C SER A 204 -0.07 2.48 12.76
N ALA A 205 -0.67 1.30 12.52
CA ALA A 205 -0.35 0.49 11.36
C ALA A 205 -1.03 1.04 10.09
N LEU A 206 -0.39 1.99 9.40
CA LEU A 206 -0.89 2.63 8.19
C LEU A 206 -1.41 1.65 7.11
N PRO A 207 -0.78 0.49 6.86
CA PRO A 207 -1.29 -0.45 5.88
C PRO A 207 -2.68 -1.00 6.21
N LEU A 208 -3.00 -1.21 7.50
CA LEU A 208 -4.35 -1.62 7.93
C LEU A 208 -5.36 -0.50 7.69
N LEU A 209 -5.02 0.73 8.10
CA LEU A 209 -5.88 1.91 7.90
C LEU A 209 -6.18 2.13 6.41
N ALA A 210 -5.19 1.95 5.54
CA ALA A 210 -5.36 2.07 4.10
C ALA A 210 -6.36 1.03 3.54
N ARG A 211 -6.31 -0.22 4.02
CA ARG A 211 -7.26 -1.26 3.60
C ARG A 211 -8.68 -1.01 4.10
N ILE A 212 -8.82 -0.57 5.34
CA ILE A 212 -10.11 -0.21 5.92
C ILE A 212 -10.71 0.97 5.17
N GLU A 213 -9.90 1.98 4.85
CA GLU A 213 -10.33 3.15 4.09
C GLU A 213 -10.82 2.78 2.69
N GLU A 214 -10.06 1.96 1.96
CA GLU A 214 -10.44 1.46 0.64
C GLU A 214 -11.82 0.78 0.70
N ARG A 215 -12.04 -0.08 1.68
CA ARG A 215 -13.34 -0.78 1.88
C ARG A 215 -14.47 0.18 2.23
N HIS A 216 -14.27 1.11 3.15
CA HIS A 216 -15.30 2.10 3.50
C HIS A 216 -15.64 3.03 2.32
N ARG A 217 -14.67 3.35 1.48
CA ARG A 217 -14.90 4.12 0.25
C ARG A 217 -15.75 3.32 -0.75
N GLU A 218 -15.43 2.05 -0.97
CA GLU A 218 -16.22 1.17 -1.85
C GLU A 218 -17.65 0.93 -1.34
N GLU A 219 -17.83 0.89 -0.01
CA GLU A 219 -19.16 0.79 0.62
C GLU A 219 -19.92 2.11 0.67
N GLY A 220 -19.36 3.22 0.20
CA GLY A 220 -19.97 4.55 0.27
C GLY A 220 -20.06 5.10 1.70
N ARG A 221 -19.18 4.68 2.61
CA ARG A 221 -19.17 5.08 4.02
C ARG A 221 -17.84 5.72 4.48
N PRO A 222 -17.26 6.64 3.72
CA PRO A 222 -15.93 7.17 4.01
C PRO A 222 -15.86 7.93 5.35
N THR A 223 -16.99 8.45 5.86
CA THR A 223 -17.06 9.15 7.17
C THR A 223 -16.63 8.28 8.35
N ARG A 224 -16.72 6.95 8.24
CA ARG A 224 -16.25 6.04 9.29
C ARG A 224 -14.75 6.14 9.55
N MET A 225 -13.98 6.60 8.56
CA MET A 225 -12.55 6.79 8.71
C MET A 225 -12.19 7.90 9.69
N ILE A 226 -13.05 8.92 9.84
CA ILE A 226 -12.83 10.02 10.79
C ILE A 226 -12.67 9.48 12.22
N SER A 227 -13.61 8.63 12.66
CA SER A 227 -13.56 8.06 14.01
C SER A 227 -12.36 7.15 14.20
N LEU A 228 -12.00 6.37 13.17
CA LEU A 228 -10.85 5.47 13.23
C LEU A 228 -9.53 6.26 13.36
N TYR A 229 -9.31 7.28 12.51
CA TYR A 229 -8.11 8.12 12.59
C TYR A 229 -8.06 8.93 13.90
N ARG A 230 -9.18 9.45 14.40
CA ARG A 230 -9.24 10.14 15.70
C ARG A 230 -8.82 9.22 16.84
N THR A 231 -9.42 8.02 16.92
CA THR A 231 -9.05 7.04 17.95
C THR A 231 -7.58 6.62 17.87
N ALA A 232 -7.03 6.51 16.67
CA ALA A 232 -5.62 6.22 16.49
C ALA A 232 -4.74 7.38 16.96
N LEU A 233 -5.12 8.63 16.67
CA LEU A 233 -4.42 9.83 17.11
C LEU A 233 -4.49 10.07 18.62
N ASP A 234 -5.61 9.73 19.27
CA ASP A 234 -5.73 9.81 20.74
C ASP A 234 -4.67 8.94 21.43
N ARG A 235 -4.32 7.82 20.83
CA ARG A 235 -3.27 6.90 21.32
C ARG A 235 -1.86 7.30 20.88
N HIS A 236 -1.73 7.96 19.74
CA HIS A 236 -0.47 8.35 19.11
C HIS A 236 -0.52 9.78 18.61
N PRO A 237 -0.64 10.80 19.51
CA PRO A 237 -0.91 12.19 19.15
C PRO A 237 0.22 12.82 18.30
N ASP A 238 1.43 12.27 18.41
CA ASP A 238 2.59 12.76 17.68
C ASP A 238 2.79 12.13 16.29
N ASN A 239 1.93 11.19 15.91
CA ASN A 239 2.07 10.52 14.63
C ASN A 239 1.55 11.40 13.48
N LEU A 240 2.48 12.03 12.76
CA LEU A 240 2.17 12.91 11.62
C LEU A 240 1.47 12.19 10.47
N ALA A 241 1.74 10.90 10.27
CA ALA A 241 1.12 10.14 9.19
C ALA A 241 -0.38 9.89 9.47
N LEU A 242 -0.76 9.64 10.73
CA LEU A 242 -2.17 9.55 11.13
C LEU A 242 -2.86 10.90 11.03
N ALA A 243 -2.19 11.97 11.49
CA ALA A 243 -2.71 13.34 11.41
C ALA A 243 -2.95 13.75 9.95
N PHE A 244 -2.02 13.41 9.05
CA PHE A 244 -2.16 13.62 7.62
C PHE A 244 -3.33 12.82 7.02
N GLY A 245 -3.46 11.55 7.39
CA GLY A 245 -4.57 10.70 6.96
C GLY A 245 -5.93 11.31 7.34
N LEU A 246 -6.07 11.82 8.56
CA LEU A 246 -7.28 12.49 9.03
C LEU A 246 -7.58 13.76 8.22
N GLY A 247 -6.59 14.64 8.04
CA GLY A 247 -6.73 15.86 7.25
C GLY A 247 -7.16 15.58 5.80
N ARG A 248 -6.58 14.55 5.19
CA ARG A 248 -6.92 14.08 3.84
C ARG A 248 -8.36 13.58 3.77
N VAL A 249 -8.81 12.79 4.74
CA VAL A 249 -10.20 12.30 4.80
C VAL A 249 -11.18 13.48 4.94
N TYR A 250 -10.89 14.46 5.79
CA TYR A 250 -11.70 15.67 5.89
C TYR A 250 -11.79 16.40 4.55
N PHE A 251 -10.65 16.60 3.88
CA PHE A 251 -10.60 17.26 2.57
C PHE A 251 -11.42 16.51 1.50
N GLU A 252 -11.30 15.18 1.43
CA GLU A 252 -12.05 14.34 0.49
C GLU A 252 -13.56 14.42 0.72
N LEU A 253 -13.99 14.57 1.98
CA LEU A 253 -15.39 14.73 2.38
C LEU A 253 -15.90 16.18 2.28
N ALA A 254 -15.11 17.08 1.71
CA ALA A 254 -15.40 18.52 1.63
C ALA A 254 -15.63 19.20 3.00
N MET A 255 -15.15 18.62 4.08
CA MET A 255 -15.08 19.20 5.43
C MET A 255 -13.87 20.13 5.50
N LEU A 256 -13.96 21.27 4.78
CA LEU A 256 -12.80 22.12 4.50
C LEU A 256 -12.28 22.83 5.75
N ASP A 257 -13.13 23.14 6.71
CA ASP A 257 -12.71 23.82 7.93
C ASP A 257 -11.92 22.88 8.85
N GLU A 258 -12.38 21.63 9.00
CA GLU A 258 -11.68 20.61 9.77
C GLU A 258 -10.38 20.17 9.09
N ALA A 259 -10.37 20.11 7.76
CA ALA A 259 -9.16 19.81 6.99
C ALA A 259 -8.12 20.92 7.18
N ASP A 260 -8.53 22.18 7.07
CA ASP A 260 -7.67 23.35 7.25
C ASP A 260 -7.04 23.37 8.67
N GLU A 261 -7.89 23.26 9.70
CA GLU A 261 -7.43 23.21 11.09
C GLU A 261 -6.40 22.06 11.30
N GLN A 262 -6.68 20.91 10.72
CA GLN A 262 -5.79 19.74 10.83
C GLN A 262 -4.45 19.98 10.14
N PHE A 263 -4.43 20.52 8.93
CA PHE A 263 -3.19 20.79 8.20
C PHE A 263 -2.42 21.96 8.79
N GLN A 264 -3.06 23.00 9.33
CA GLN A 264 -2.38 24.09 10.06
C GLN A 264 -1.69 23.57 11.32
N LYS A 265 -2.33 22.68 12.10
CA LYS A 265 -1.68 22.02 13.25
C LYS A 265 -0.45 21.22 12.82
N MET A 266 -0.51 20.60 11.66
CA MET A 266 0.62 19.84 11.11
C MET A 266 1.73 20.76 10.60
N GLU A 267 1.40 21.89 9.97
CA GLU A 267 2.38 22.88 9.49
C GLU A 267 3.28 23.40 10.63
N VAL A 268 2.70 23.66 11.80
CA VAL A 268 3.47 24.07 13.00
C VAL A 268 4.52 23.02 13.38
N ARG A 269 4.23 21.73 13.19
CA ARG A 269 5.10 20.61 13.59
C ARG A 269 6.06 20.17 12.50
N ALA A 270 5.68 20.37 11.24
CA ALA A 270 6.42 19.94 10.05
C ALA A 270 6.30 20.98 8.92
N PRO A 271 6.89 22.19 9.10
CA PRO A 271 6.71 23.31 8.17
C PRO A 271 7.34 23.06 6.79
N ASP A 272 8.27 22.14 6.70
CA ASP A 272 8.98 21.82 5.46
C ASP A 272 8.37 20.63 4.70
N MET A 273 7.15 20.20 5.06
CA MET A 273 6.47 19.09 4.40
C MET A 273 5.65 19.58 3.21
N PRO A 274 6.07 19.32 1.95
CA PRO A 274 5.42 19.86 0.74
C PRO A 274 3.94 19.51 0.63
N LEU A 275 3.54 18.30 1.06
CA LEU A 275 2.17 17.83 0.98
C LEU A 275 1.21 18.65 1.86
N ILE A 276 1.65 19.16 3.01
CA ILE A 276 0.81 20.02 3.85
C ILE A 276 0.43 21.26 3.08
N HIS A 277 1.42 21.95 2.49
CA HIS A 277 1.19 23.14 1.68
C HIS A 277 0.36 22.87 0.44
N ALA A 278 0.52 21.70 -0.19
CA ALA A 278 -0.31 21.31 -1.32
C ALA A 278 -1.78 21.16 -0.91
N TYR A 279 -2.06 20.58 0.26
CA TYR A 279 -3.44 20.46 0.76
C TYR A 279 -4.00 21.78 1.26
N LEU A 280 -3.23 22.64 1.93
CA LEU A 280 -3.64 23.99 2.30
C LEU A 280 -4.00 24.81 1.05
N GLY A 281 -3.15 24.74 0.01
CA GLY A 281 -3.45 25.36 -1.28
C GLY A 281 -4.74 24.83 -1.90
N ALA A 282 -4.97 23.52 -1.88
CA ALA A 282 -6.19 22.92 -2.41
C ALA A 282 -7.45 23.30 -1.62
N ILE A 283 -7.34 23.49 -0.32
CA ILE A 283 -8.43 23.98 0.53
C ILE A 283 -8.78 25.44 0.17
N LEU A 284 -7.77 26.29 0.07
CA LEU A 284 -7.92 27.70 -0.32
C LEU A 284 -8.54 27.85 -1.73
N GLU A 285 -8.11 27.01 -2.66
CA GLU A 285 -8.67 26.93 -4.02
C GLU A 285 -10.16 26.59 -3.99
N ARG A 286 -10.56 25.57 -3.20
CA ARG A 286 -11.99 25.21 -3.06
C ARG A 286 -12.84 26.31 -2.39
N ARG A 287 -12.20 27.17 -1.57
CA ARG A 287 -12.83 28.35 -0.98
C ARG A 287 -12.86 29.56 -1.92
N GLY A 288 -12.28 29.45 -3.13
CA GLY A 288 -12.18 30.54 -4.10
C GLY A 288 -11.07 31.57 -3.81
N GLN A 289 -10.19 31.29 -2.85
CA GLN A 289 -9.07 32.14 -2.45
C GLN A 289 -7.82 31.83 -3.32
N TYR A 290 -7.94 32.05 -4.62
CA TYR A 290 -6.95 31.58 -5.61
C TYR A 290 -5.55 32.20 -5.44
N ARG A 291 -5.46 33.44 -4.95
CA ARG A 291 -4.18 34.10 -4.73
C ARG A 291 -3.38 33.38 -3.63
N ASP A 292 -4.02 33.14 -2.52
CA ASP A 292 -3.40 32.48 -1.36
C ASP A 292 -3.11 31.00 -1.66
N ALA A 293 -4.02 30.33 -2.38
CA ALA A 293 -3.80 28.97 -2.88
C ALA A 293 -2.52 28.87 -3.74
N MET A 294 -2.30 29.85 -4.63
CA MET A 294 -1.11 29.87 -5.47
C MET A 294 0.19 30.05 -4.66
N GLU A 295 0.15 30.81 -3.58
CA GLU A 295 1.29 30.99 -2.68
C GLU A 295 1.65 29.68 -1.97
N GLU A 296 0.64 28.96 -1.47
CA GLU A 296 0.83 27.63 -0.83
C GLU A 296 1.35 26.60 -1.84
N TYR A 297 0.82 26.55 -3.05
CA TYR A 297 1.35 25.64 -4.09
C TYR A 297 2.79 25.97 -4.49
N ARG A 298 3.15 27.25 -4.57
CA ARG A 298 4.55 27.65 -4.82
C ARG A 298 5.45 27.24 -3.66
N ARG A 299 4.97 27.30 -2.43
CA ARG A 299 5.70 26.83 -1.25
C ARG A 299 5.92 25.31 -1.31
N ALA A 300 4.87 24.53 -1.62
CA ALA A 300 4.98 23.11 -1.83
C ALA A 300 6.01 22.75 -2.91
N LEU A 301 6.00 23.45 -4.04
CA LEU A 301 6.95 23.22 -5.13
C LEU A 301 8.41 23.55 -4.76
N ARG A 302 8.63 24.60 -3.96
CA ARG A 302 9.98 24.93 -3.46
C ARG A 302 10.54 23.88 -2.50
N LEU A 303 9.66 23.21 -1.75
CA LEU A 303 10.04 22.17 -0.80
C LEU A 303 10.15 20.77 -1.45
N SER A 304 10.09 20.67 -2.77
CA SER A 304 9.81 19.50 -3.60
C SER A 304 10.77 18.30 -3.46
N GLU A 305 10.97 17.81 -2.27
CA GLU A 305 11.45 16.45 -2.07
C GLU A 305 10.25 15.50 -1.96
N SER A 306 10.33 14.33 -2.59
CA SER A 306 9.26 13.34 -2.48
C SER A 306 9.11 12.92 -1.02
N VAL A 307 7.99 13.30 -0.40
CA VAL A 307 7.69 12.90 0.98
C VAL A 307 7.43 11.41 1.03
N GLN A 308 8.39 10.69 1.55
CA GLN A 308 8.22 9.31 1.95
C GLN A 308 8.09 9.28 3.47
N TRP A 309 7.03 8.62 3.99
CA TRP A 309 6.95 8.36 5.42
C TRP A 309 8.06 7.38 5.80
N PRO A 310 9.08 7.83 6.53
CA PRO A 310 10.14 6.91 6.93
C PRO A 310 9.57 5.90 7.93
N HIS A 311 9.74 4.64 7.62
CA HIS A 311 9.48 3.56 8.55
C HIS A 311 10.79 3.17 9.22
N HIS A 312 10.72 2.82 10.49
CA HIS A 312 11.88 2.32 11.22
C HIS A 312 11.58 0.97 11.85
N CYS A 313 12.61 0.18 12.01
CA CYS A 313 12.52 -1.09 12.73
C CYS A 313 12.57 -0.83 14.23
N ALA A 314 11.51 -1.13 14.97
CA ALA A 314 11.45 -0.97 16.44
C ALA A 314 12.51 -1.83 17.18
N ALA A 315 13.07 -2.87 16.52
CA ALA A 315 14.04 -3.76 17.14
C ALA A 315 15.51 -3.32 16.94
N CYS A 316 15.86 -2.68 15.80
CA CYS A 316 17.25 -2.32 15.49
C CYS A 316 17.43 -0.88 14.96
N GLY A 317 16.37 -0.09 14.87
CA GLY A 317 16.41 1.31 14.39
C GLY A 317 16.65 1.49 12.89
N ALA A 318 16.78 0.40 12.10
CA ALA A 318 17.02 0.51 10.65
C ALA A 318 15.86 1.22 9.95
N LEU A 319 16.18 2.21 9.11
CA LEU A 319 15.20 2.96 8.34
C LEU A 319 14.82 2.23 7.06
N HIS A 320 13.55 2.28 6.70
CA HIS A 320 12.99 1.70 5.48
C HIS A 320 12.13 2.73 4.73
N PRO A 321 12.23 2.81 3.41
CA PRO A 321 11.42 3.77 2.62
C PRO A 321 9.94 3.37 2.56
N ARG A 322 9.60 2.15 2.94
CA ARG A 322 8.24 1.60 2.95
C ARG A 322 8.09 0.55 4.04
N TRP A 323 6.86 0.26 4.39
CA TRP A 323 6.54 -0.83 5.31
C TRP A 323 7.11 -2.16 4.83
N VAL A 324 7.70 -2.90 5.76
CA VAL A 324 8.24 -4.25 5.51
C VAL A 324 7.74 -5.21 6.59
N ASP A 325 7.33 -6.41 6.21
CA ASP A 325 6.85 -7.45 7.13
C ASP A 325 8.00 -8.00 7.98
N ARG A 326 9.16 -8.15 7.36
CA ARG A 326 10.39 -8.62 7.99
C ARG A 326 11.51 -7.61 7.75
N CYS A 327 12.14 -7.14 8.80
CA CYS A 327 13.27 -6.21 8.69
C CYS A 327 14.46 -6.87 7.95
N PRO A 328 14.97 -6.27 6.87
CA PRO A 328 16.11 -6.84 6.13
C PRO A 328 17.41 -6.81 6.93
N SER A 329 17.55 -5.89 7.91
CA SER A 329 18.77 -5.75 8.71
C SER A 329 18.84 -6.75 9.86
N CYS A 330 17.82 -6.82 10.72
CA CYS A 330 17.82 -7.72 11.89
C CYS A 330 16.97 -8.98 11.71
N ARG A 331 16.31 -9.13 10.56
CA ARG A 331 15.46 -10.28 10.16
C ARG A 331 14.26 -10.55 11.06
N ARG A 332 13.91 -9.65 12.00
CA ARG A 332 12.73 -9.78 12.85
C ARG A 332 11.46 -9.36 12.06
N TRP A 333 10.37 -10.09 12.31
CA TRP A 333 9.05 -9.81 11.73
C TRP A 333 8.30 -8.77 12.56
N ASN A 334 7.31 -8.12 11.95
CA ASN A 334 6.36 -7.18 12.58
C ASN A 334 7.06 -6.05 13.37
N THR A 335 8.22 -5.62 12.92
CA THR A 335 9.02 -4.57 13.60
C THR A 335 8.97 -3.23 12.90
N SER A 336 8.32 -3.14 11.72
CA SER A 336 8.18 -1.88 10.99
C SER A 336 7.20 -0.96 11.72
N ARG A 337 7.62 0.29 11.95
CA ARG A 337 6.80 1.35 12.57
C ARG A 337 6.96 2.63 11.75
N PRO A 338 5.93 3.49 11.65
CA PRO A 338 6.00 4.78 10.99
C PRO A 338 6.85 5.78 11.75
#